data_b988ba36a045bd3fca880ad6498cf1c3
#
_entry.id   b988ba36a045bd3fca880ad6498cf1c3
#
_cell.length_a   1.000
_cell.length_b   1.000
_cell.length_c   1.000
_cell.angle_alpha   90.00
_cell.angle_beta   90.00
_cell.angle_gamma   90.00
#
_symmetry.space_group_name_H-M   'P 1'
#
loop_
_entity.id
_entity.type
_entity.pdbx_description
1 polymer ?
#
loop_
_entity_poly.entity_id
_entity_poly.type
_entity_poly.pdbx_seq_one_letter_code
_entity_poly.pdbx_strand_id
1 'polypeptide(L)'
;MKETKIIAKAANFTATDFGKMSEIKDYTLELGPEIKIPGKVFGGLSVNATGGEFSFQSFAPGTETGFLHTHKNHEELYFFLSGKGEFQVDGKVFPVQEVI
;
A
#
# COMPACT_ATOMS: atom_id res chain seq x y z
N MET A 1 16.80 -5.61 -1.04
CA MET A 1 15.45 -5.07 -0.82
C MET A 1 14.97 -4.39 -2.09
N LYS A 2 13.73 -4.60 -2.47
CA LYS A 2 13.17 -3.96 -3.66
C LYS A 2 12.99 -2.47 -3.44
N GLU A 3 13.31 -1.67 -4.44
CA GLU A 3 13.18 -0.22 -4.41
C GLU A 3 12.37 0.26 -5.61
N THR A 4 11.68 1.38 -5.44
CA THR A 4 10.97 2.04 -6.53
C THR A 4 11.95 2.74 -7.45
N LYS A 5 11.55 2.95 -8.71
CA LYS A 5 12.40 3.59 -9.71
C LYS A 5 11.68 4.75 -10.38
N ILE A 6 12.25 5.94 -10.28
CA ILE A 6 11.74 7.10 -11.01
C ILE A 6 12.12 6.95 -12.47
N ILE A 7 11.14 6.94 -13.37
CA ILE A 7 11.36 6.78 -14.81
C ILE A 7 11.25 8.08 -15.59
N ALA A 8 10.59 9.09 -15.01
CA ALA A 8 10.51 10.41 -15.61
C ALA A 8 10.19 11.44 -14.55
N LYS A 9 10.75 12.62 -14.69
CA LYS A 9 10.52 13.70 -13.73
C LYS A 9 10.71 15.06 -14.41
N ALA A 10 9.80 15.99 -14.12
CA ALA A 10 9.89 17.37 -14.58
C ALA A 10 9.32 18.28 -13.49
N ALA A 11 9.20 19.58 -13.77
CA ALA A 11 8.73 20.55 -12.78
C ALA A 11 7.35 20.23 -12.20
N ASN A 12 6.48 19.65 -13.01
CA ASN A 12 5.08 19.43 -12.64
C ASN A 12 4.70 17.96 -12.46
N PHE A 13 5.63 17.03 -12.56
CA PHE A 13 5.27 15.62 -12.40
C PHE A 13 6.47 14.75 -12.03
N THR A 14 6.16 13.62 -11.45
CA THR A 14 7.09 12.49 -11.23
C THR A 14 6.37 11.21 -11.63
N ALA A 15 7.02 10.41 -12.46
CA ALA A 15 6.50 9.10 -12.83
C ALA A 15 7.42 8.03 -12.23
N THR A 16 6.85 7.09 -11.52
CA THR A 16 7.60 6.08 -10.78
C THR A 16 7.10 4.69 -11.14
N ASP A 17 8.05 3.80 -11.36
CA ASP A 17 7.79 2.39 -11.64
C ASP A 17 7.90 1.60 -10.33
N PHE A 18 6.82 0.93 -9.94
CA PHE A 18 6.75 0.07 -8.76
C PHE A 18 7.00 -1.40 -9.10
N GLY A 19 7.18 -1.71 -10.37
CA GLY A 19 7.30 -3.07 -10.85
C GLY A 19 5.95 -3.72 -11.13
N LYS A 20 5.96 -5.04 -11.26
CA LYS A 20 4.73 -5.80 -11.51
C LYS A 20 3.92 -5.97 -10.24
N MET A 21 2.61 -6.16 -10.38
CA MET A 21 1.74 -6.43 -9.23
C MET A 21 2.23 -7.63 -8.42
N SER A 22 2.71 -8.65 -9.09
CA SER A 22 3.25 -9.85 -8.43
C SER A 22 4.52 -9.59 -7.62
N GLU A 23 5.17 -8.45 -7.82
CA GLU A 23 6.41 -8.08 -7.14
C GLU A 23 6.18 -7.16 -5.94
N ILE A 24 4.96 -6.70 -5.70
CA ILE A 24 4.65 -5.83 -4.54
C ILE A 24 5.03 -6.54 -3.23
N LYS A 25 4.88 -7.85 -3.16
CA LYS A 25 5.26 -8.64 -1.99
C LYS A 25 6.75 -8.55 -1.63
N ASP A 26 7.60 -8.11 -2.58
CA ASP A 26 9.05 -8.02 -2.38
C ASP A 26 9.48 -6.72 -1.72
N TYR A 27 8.57 -5.76 -1.56
CA TYR A 27 8.85 -4.56 -0.78
C TYR A 27 8.75 -4.84 0.71
N THR A 28 9.53 -4.12 1.48
CA THR A 28 9.42 -4.12 2.95
C THR A 28 9.43 -2.68 3.42
N LEU A 29 8.39 -2.28 4.13
CA LEU A 29 8.31 -0.96 4.74
C LEU A 29 9.02 -1.00 6.08
N GLU A 30 9.97 -0.10 6.29
CA GLU A 30 10.67 0.04 7.56
C GLU A 30 10.24 1.36 8.23
N LEU A 31 9.66 1.25 9.42
CA LEU A 31 9.23 2.38 10.23
C LEU A 31 10.15 2.63 11.43
N GLY A 32 11.36 2.10 11.37
CA GLY A 32 12.35 2.20 12.42
C GLY A 32 13.16 0.91 12.46
N PRO A 33 14.16 0.82 13.36
CA PRO A 33 15.06 -0.33 13.36
C PRO A 33 14.37 -1.66 13.69
N GLU A 34 13.20 -1.63 14.35
CA GLU A 34 12.52 -2.84 14.77
C GLU A 34 11.16 -3.06 14.12
N ILE A 35 10.67 -2.10 13.34
CA ILE A 35 9.35 -2.19 12.71
C ILE A 35 9.52 -2.36 11.22
N LYS A 36 9.20 -3.57 10.74
CA LYS A 36 9.27 -3.93 9.33
C LYS A 36 7.94 -4.55 8.91
N ILE A 37 7.37 -4.04 7.83
CA ILE A 37 6.12 -4.54 7.27
C ILE A 37 6.41 -5.08 5.88
N PRO A 38 6.49 -6.41 5.71
CA PRO A 38 6.72 -6.99 4.39
C PRO A 38 5.50 -6.82 3.48
N GLY A 39 5.75 -6.69 2.20
CA GLY A 39 4.70 -6.57 1.21
C GLY A 39 4.04 -5.20 1.13
N LYS A 40 4.67 -4.17 1.67
CA LYS A 40 4.10 -2.82 1.66
C LYS A 40 5.11 -1.78 1.18
N VAL A 41 4.65 -0.84 0.38
CA VAL A 41 5.42 0.31 -0.08
C VAL A 41 4.54 1.56 -0.10
N PHE A 42 5.02 2.64 0.47
CA PHE A 42 4.36 3.94 0.36
C PHE A 42 4.72 4.60 -0.96
N GLY A 43 3.71 5.13 -1.64
CA GLY A 43 3.88 5.77 -2.92
C GLY A 43 4.20 7.26 -2.85
N GLY A 44 3.75 7.94 -1.79
CA GLY A 44 3.90 9.39 -1.68
C GLY A 44 5.33 9.87 -1.81
N LEU A 45 6.26 9.26 -1.07
CA LEU A 45 7.68 9.59 -1.17
C LEU A 45 8.25 9.26 -2.55
N SER A 46 7.80 8.17 -3.14
CA SER A 46 8.31 7.71 -4.44
C SER A 46 7.91 8.60 -5.59
N VAL A 47 6.83 9.38 -5.44
CA VAL A 47 6.38 10.33 -6.45
C VAL A 47 6.55 11.79 -6.01
N ASN A 48 7.22 12.01 -4.87
CA ASN A 48 7.43 13.34 -4.31
C ASN A 48 6.12 14.08 -4.02
N ALA A 49 5.10 13.36 -3.55
CA ALA A 49 3.82 13.95 -3.20
C ALA A 49 3.93 14.81 -1.95
N THR A 50 3.19 15.91 -1.91
CA THR A 50 3.19 16.83 -0.77
C THR A 50 1.82 16.91 -0.09
N GLY A 51 0.74 16.58 -0.79
CA GLY A 51 -0.62 16.66 -0.25
C GLY A 51 -1.37 15.37 -0.21
N GLY A 52 -0.77 14.27 -0.65
CA GLY A 52 -1.43 12.97 -0.65
C GLY A 52 -0.46 11.84 -0.36
N GLU A 53 -1.00 10.74 0.11
CA GLU A 53 -0.23 9.52 0.33
C GLU A 53 -1.05 8.33 -0.14
N PHE A 54 -0.38 7.36 -0.69
CA PHE A 54 -0.98 6.08 -1.04
C PHE A 54 0.04 4.97 -0.80
N SER A 55 -0.45 3.75 -0.73
CA SER A 55 0.45 2.60 -0.60
C SER A 55 -0.05 1.43 -1.42
N PHE A 56 0.87 0.60 -1.84
CA PHE A 56 0.57 -0.74 -2.31
C PHE A 56 0.88 -1.72 -1.19
N GLN A 57 0.04 -2.73 -1.06
CA GLN A 57 0.24 -3.74 -0.04
C GLN A 57 -0.18 -5.11 -0.55
N SER A 58 0.64 -6.11 -0.27
CA SER A 58 0.36 -7.50 -0.59
C SER A 58 0.36 -8.30 0.70
N PHE A 59 -0.71 -9.07 0.91
CA PHE A 59 -0.84 -9.93 2.08
C PHE A 59 -0.61 -11.38 1.68
N ALA A 60 0.22 -12.08 2.45
CA ALA A 60 0.34 -13.51 2.30
C ALA A 60 -0.97 -14.20 2.73
N PRO A 61 -1.33 -15.35 2.13
CA PRO A 61 -2.52 -16.08 2.55
C PRO A 61 -2.51 -16.40 4.05
N GLY A 62 -3.67 -16.28 4.69
CA GLY A 62 -3.81 -16.58 6.11
C GLY A 62 -3.35 -15.49 7.05
N THR A 63 -2.95 -14.33 6.55
CA THR A 63 -2.54 -13.20 7.39
C THR A 63 -3.68 -12.22 7.59
N GLU A 64 -3.57 -11.42 8.65
CA GLU A 64 -4.51 -10.34 8.93
C GLU A 64 -3.76 -9.14 9.49
N THR A 65 -4.36 -7.95 9.41
CA THR A 65 -3.78 -6.76 10.03
C THR A 65 -3.88 -6.84 11.54
N GLY A 66 -2.87 -6.30 12.22
CA GLY A 66 -2.75 -6.51 13.65
C GLY A 66 -3.73 -5.76 14.53
N PHE A 67 -4.34 -4.67 14.06
CA PHE A 67 -5.23 -3.85 14.87
C PHE A 67 -6.14 -2.99 14.01
N LEU A 68 -7.25 -2.56 14.60
CA LEU A 68 -8.14 -1.58 13.99
C LEU A 68 -7.66 -0.18 14.32
N HIS A 69 -7.76 0.73 13.34
CA HIS A 69 -7.36 2.11 13.53
C HIS A 69 -8.18 3.04 12.64
N THR A 70 -8.20 4.32 13.00
CA THR A 70 -8.82 5.37 12.20
C THR A 70 -7.87 6.56 12.07
N HIS A 71 -8.09 7.37 11.05
CA HIS A 71 -7.36 8.61 10.85
C HIS A 71 -8.32 9.80 11.02
N LYS A 72 -7.93 10.79 11.81
CA LYS A 72 -8.81 11.92 12.14
C LYS A 72 -8.97 12.91 11.00
N ASN A 73 -7.93 13.08 10.19
CA ASN A 73 -7.87 14.14 9.18
C ASN A 73 -7.79 13.63 7.75
N HIS A 74 -7.93 12.32 7.55
CA HIS A 74 -7.79 11.70 6.24
C HIS A 74 -8.93 10.73 5.99
N GLU A 75 -9.46 10.77 4.78
CA GLU A 75 -10.29 9.69 4.29
C GLU A 75 -9.36 8.63 3.70
N GLU A 76 -9.76 7.38 3.81
CA GLU A 76 -9.03 6.27 3.22
C GLU A 76 -9.84 5.66 2.09
N LEU A 77 -9.16 5.37 1.00
CA LEU A 77 -9.74 4.73 -0.16
C LEU A 77 -8.95 3.45 -0.44
N TYR A 78 -9.66 2.33 -0.52
CA TYR A 78 -9.04 1.02 -0.74
C TYR A 78 -9.44 0.47 -2.09
N PHE A 79 -8.45 0.02 -2.86
CA PHE A 79 -8.66 -0.70 -4.10
C PHE A 79 -8.06 -2.10 -3.97
N PHE A 80 -8.85 -3.13 -4.21
CA PHE A 80 -8.39 -4.51 -4.21
C PHE A 80 -8.11 -4.91 -5.64
N LEU A 81 -6.84 -5.03 -5.97
CA LEU A 81 -6.39 -5.19 -7.35
C LEU A 81 -6.29 -6.65 -7.78
N SER A 82 -6.10 -7.57 -6.85
CA SER A 82 -6.09 -9.00 -7.13
C SER A 82 -6.29 -9.80 -5.85
N GLY A 83 -6.69 -11.04 -6.00
CA GLY A 83 -6.88 -11.95 -4.87
C GLY A 83 -8.25 -11.84 -4.24
N LYS A 84 -8.40 -12.49 -3.10
CA LYS A 84 -9.63 -12.55 -2.32
C LYS A 84 -9.31 -12.43 -0.84
N GLY A 85 -10.22 -11.86 -0.08
CA GLY A 85 -10.09 -11.77 1.35
C GLY A 85 -11.35 -11.25 2.01
N GLU A 86 -11.23 -10.88 3.26
CA GLU A 86 -12.29 -10.26 4.02
C GLU A 86 -11.81 -8.93 4.57
N PHE A 87 -12.71 -7.98 4.65
CA PHE A 87 -12.42 -6.64 5.14
C PHE A 87 -13.45 -6.29 6.23
N GLN A 88 -13.00 -5.66 7.29
CA GLN A 88 -13.86 -5.27 8.40
C GLN A 88 -13.90 -3.76 8.55
N VAL A 89 -15.12 -3.20 8.56
CA VAL A 89 -15.35 -1.78 8.79
C VAL A 89 -16.54 -1.64 9.72
N ASP A 90 -16.39 -0.89 10.80
CA ASP A 90 -17.43 -0.64 11.79
C ASP A 90 -18.10 -1.94 12.29
N GLY A 91 -17.29 -2.95 12.54
CA GLY A 91 -17.76 -4.24 13.00
C GLY A 91 -18.41 -5.13 11.94
N LYS A 92 -18.50 -4.66 10.70
CA LYS A 92 -19.05 -5.44 9.60
C LYS A 92 -17.92 -6.09 8.81
N VAL A 93 -18.02 -7.39 8.63
CA VAL A 93 -17.06 -8.17 7.82
C VAL A 93 -17.71 -8.52 6.50
N PHE A 94 -17.02 -8.25 5.42
CA PHE A 94 -17.53 -8.56 4.08
C PHE A 94 -16.41 -9.08 3.19
N PRO A 95 -16.74 -9.93 2.20
CA PRO A 95 -15.72 -10.43 1.29
C PRO A 95 -15.28 -9.34 0.32
N VAL A 96 -14.00 -9.36 -0.02
CA VAL A 96 -13.44 -8.48 -1.03
C VAL A 96 -12.70 -9.31 -2.06
N GLN A 97 -12.66 -8.80 -3.28
CA GLN A 97 -11.95 -9.42 -4.38
C GLN A 97 -11.52 -8.36 -5.36
N GLU A 98 -11.01 -8.79 -6.51
CA GLU A 98 -10.52 -7.88 -7.52
C GLU A 98 -11.54 -6.77 -7.83
N VAL A 99 -11.07 -5.55 -7.83
CA VAL A 99 -11.79 -4.30 -8.14
C VAL A 99 -12.94 -3.98 -7.18
N ILE A 100 -12.69 -4.12 -5.90
CA ILE A 100 -13.59 -3.58 -4.88
C ILE A 100 -12.92 -2.45 -4.13
#